data_4fdd5dcc1da5d798d2bcaf80de7cf3ad
#
_entry.id   4fdd5dcc1da5d798d2bcaf80de7cf3ad
#
_cell.length_a   1.000
_cell.length_b   1.000
_cell.length_c   1.000
_cell.angle_alpha   90.00
_cell.angle_beta   90.00
_cell.angle_gamma   90.00
#
_symmetry.space_group_name_H-M   'P 1'
#
loop_
_entity.id
_entity.type
_entity.pdbx_description
1 polymer ?
#
loop_
_entity_poly.entity_id
_entity_poly.type
_entity_poly.pdbx_seq_one_letter_code
_entity_poly.pdbx_strand_id
1 'polypeptide(L)'
;SGNRYTKDHSWLKNGDDFIQVGISYDHVGAIGGAVGFIIPAKAVDETFVKGELLAEIEGASGRTELHAPCAGVVKGINPMIETPYDMQANQVWVYKCHLKRDQLENLMGDQEYADYIK
;
A
#
# COMPACT_ATOMS: atom_id res chain seq x y z
N SER A 1 -9.47 0.20 -14.00
CA SER A 1 -8.07 0.42 -13.71
C SER A 1 -7.36 -0.90 -13.45
N GLY A 2 -6.03 -0.89 -13.41
CA GLY A 2 -5.23 -2.05 -13.05
C GLY A 2 -5.03 -2.24 -11.55
N ASN A 3 -5.75 -1.49 -10.74
CA ASN A 3 -5.61 -1.53 -9.29
C ASN A 3 -6.35 -2.71 -8.69
N ARG A 4 -5.78 -3.24 -7.60
CA ARG A 4 -6.41 -4.27 -6.78
C ARG A 4 -6.30 -3.88 -5.33
N TYR A 5 -7.25 -4.37 -4.54
CA TYR A 5 -7.37 -4.00 -3.14
C TYR A 5 -7.52 -5.23 -2.26
N THR A 6 -7.00 -5.15 -1.05
CA THR A 6 -7.21 -6.18 -0.03
C THR A 6 -8.29 -5.72 0.96
N LYS A 7 -8.75 -6.65 1.80
CA LYS A 7 -9.78 -6.34 2.81
C LYS A 7 -9.26 -5.42 3.91
N ASP A 8 -7.95 -5.34 4.10
CA ASP A 8 -7.35 -4.42 5.07
C ASP A 8 -6.87 -3.11 4.41
N HIS A 9 -7.45 -2.79 3.24
CA HIS A 9 -7.31 -1.51 2.54
C HIS A 9 -5.94 -1.26 1.93
N SER A 10 -5.16 -2.29 1.70
CA SER A 10 -3.95 -2.19 0.90
C SER A 10 -4.30 -2.03 -0.57
N TRP A 11 -3.51 -1.24 -1.25
CA TRP A 11 -3.65 -0.95 -2.67
C TRP A 11 -2.46 -1.54 -3.42
N LEU A 12 -2.75 -2.31 -4.46
CA LEU A 12 -1.74 -2.94 -5.30
C LEU A 12 -1.94 -2.52 -6.74
N LYS A 13 -0.87 -2.09 -7.38
CA LYS A 13 -0.89 -1.73 -8.79
C LYS A 13 0.19 -2.51 -9.53
N ASN A 14 -0.22 -3.28 -10.53
CA ASN A 14 0.70 -3.99 -11.39
C ASN A 14 1.48 -3.00 -12.26
N GLY A 15 2.81 -3.09 -12.19
CA GLY A 15 3.71 -2.46 -13.15
C GLY A 15 4.28 -3.51 -14.09
N ASP A 16 5.23 -3.11 -14.94
CA ASP A 16 5.84 -4.03 -15.90
C ASP A 16 6.67 -5.12 -15.19
N ASP A 17 7.54 -4.70 -14.26
CA ASP A 17 8.44 -5.62 -13.55
C ASP A 17 8.08 -5.78 -12.07
N PHE A 18 7.38 -4.81 -11.49
CA PHE A 18 7.13 -4.75 -10.05
C PHE A 18 5.67 -4.44 -9.76
N ILE A 19 5.24 -4.83 -8.58
CA ILE A 19 3.95 -4.43 -8.04
C ILE A 19 4.17 -3.29 -7.07
N GLN A 20 3.48 -2.16 -7.27
CA GLN A 20 3.46 -1.08 -6.30
C GLN A 20 2.48 -1.44 -5.19
N VAL A 21 2.89 -1.21 -3.94
CA VAL A 21 2.08 -1.51 -2.75
C VAL A 21 1.95 -0.25 -1.92
N GLY A 22 0.73 0.08 -1.56
CA GLY A 22 0.40 1.25 -0.76
C GLY A 22 -0.96 1.12 -0.11
N ILE A 23 -1.59 2.26 0.21
CA ILE A 23 -2.92 2.28 0.81
C ILE A 23 -3.94 2.87 -0.15
N SER A 24 -5.20 2.45 -0.01
CA SER A 24 -6.27 2.91 -0.88
C SER A 24 -6.60 4.38 -0.64
N TYR A 25 -7.17 5.02 -1.67
CA TYR A 25 -7.67 6.39 -1.59
C TYR A 25 -8.63 6.59 -0.42
N ASP A 26 -9.54 5.64 -0.22
CA ASP A 26 -10.54 5.74 0.85
C ASP A 26 -9.90 5.65 2.22
N HIS A 27 -8.84 4.86 2.34
CA HIS A 27 -8.12 4.72 3.62
C HIS A 27 -7.28 5.97 3.92
N VAL A 28 -6.77 6.66 2.90
CA VAL A 28 -6.15 7.98 3.07
C VAL A 28 -7.17 8.97 3.62
N GLY A 29 -8.42 8.91 3.14
CA GLY A 29 -9.51 9.74 3.68
C GLY A 29 -9.73 9.52 5.17
N ALA A 30 -9.63 8.28 5.62
CA ALA A 30 -9.83 7.91 7.03
C ALA A 30 -8.78 8.52 7.97
N ILE A 31 -7.60 8.87 7.47
CA ILE A 31 -6.53 9.47 8.27
C ILE A 31 -6.36 10.97 8.04
N GLY A 32 -7.31 11.61 7.35
CA GLY A 32 -7.36 13.06 7.20
C GLY A 32 -7.25 13.57 5.77
N GLY A 33 -7.25 12.72 4.78
CA GLY A 33 -7.24 13.09 3.36
C GLY A 33 -5.86 13.38 2.78
N ALA A 34 -4.83 13.48 3.62
CA ALA A 34 -3.45 13.70 3.19
C ALA A 34 -2.51 12.94 4.12
N VAL A 35 -1.36 12.56 3.59
CA VAL A 35 -0.33 11.84 4.35
C VAL A 35 0.75 12.83 4.80
N GLY A 36 1.05 12.83 6.10
CA GLY A 36 2.09 13.68 6.68
C GLY A 36 3.42 12.96 6.85
N PHE A 37 3.37 11.70 7.29
CA PHE A 37 4.57 10.89 7.53
C PHE A 37 4.38 9.47 7.06
N ILE A 38 5.45 8.90 6.49
CA ILE A 38 5.53 7.47 6.18
C ILE A 38 6.82 6.95 6.82
N ILE A 39 6.69 5.93 7.67
CA ILE A 39 7.81 5.28 8.33
C ILE A 39 7.94 3.87 7.76
N PRO A 40 8.88 3.63 6.85
CA PRO A 40 9.05 2.30 6.26
C PRO A 40 9.67 1.36 7.29
N ALA A 41 9.17 0.11 7.32
CA ALA A 41 9.69 -0.94 8.20
C ALA A 41 10.69 -1.86 7.49
N LYS A 42 10.84 -1.71 6.18
CA LYS A 42 11.70 -2.56 5.36
C LYS A 42 12.61 -1.74 4.47
N ALA A 43 13.83 -2.23 4.29
CA ALA A 43 14.78 -1.69 3.31
C ALA A 43 14.69 -2.45 2.00
N VAL A 44 15.30 -1.89 0.94
CA VAL A 44 15.43 -2.56 -0.35
C VAL A 44 16.13 -3.90 -0.17
N ASP A 45 15.63 -4.91 -0.86
CA ASP A 45 16.08 -6.31 -0.85
C ASP A 45 15.73 -7.09 0.43
N GLU A 46 15.06 -6.48 1.41
CA GLU A 46 14.51 -7.24 2.53
C GLU A 46 13.28 -8.03 2.09
N THR A 47 13.16 -9.23 2.64
CA THR A 47 12.00 -10.10 2.44
C THR A 47 10.97 -9.86 3.53
N PHE A 48 9.74 -10.26 3.23
CA PHE A 48 8.64 -10.21 4.19
C PHE A 48 7.69 -11.39 3.98
N VAL A 49 6.91 -11.70 5.00
CA VAL A 49 5.87 -12.72 4.95
C VAL A 49 4.49 -12.06 5.04
N LYS A 50 3.46 -12.80 4.65
CA LYS A 50 2.06 -12.30 4.71
C LYS A 50 1.72 -11.78 6.10
N GLY A 51 1.14 -10.59 6.17
CA GLY A 51 0.72 -9.96 7.43
C GLY A 51 1.79 -9.15 8.14
N GLU A 52 3.03 -9.22 7.69
CA GLU A 52 4.13 -8.48 8.31
C GLU A 52 3.97 -6.98 8.08
N LEU A 53 4.34 -6.17 9.08
CA LEU A 53 4.29 -4.71 8.98
C LEU A 53 5.28 -4.22 7.92
N LEU A 54 4.79 -3.48 6.94
CA LEU A 54 5.61 -2.87 5.89
C LEU A 54 5.89 -1.40 6.13
N ALA A 55 4.93 -0.67 6.68
CA ALA A 55 5.09 0.76 6.95
C ALA A 55 4.03 1.26 7.91
N GLU A 56 4.36 2.32 8.64
CA GLU A 56 3.38 3.12 9.38
C GLU A 56 3.13 4.40 8.60
N ILE A 57 1.88 4.84 8.53
CA ILE A 57 1.44 5.99 7.74
C ILE A 57 0.59 6.88 8.61
N GLU A 58 0.98 8.14 8.73
CA GLU A 58 0.28 9.12 9.56
C GLU A 58 -0.27 10.26 8.69
N GLY A 59 -1.51 10.62 8.96
CA GLY A 59 -2.18 11.77 8.38
C GLY A 59 -2.56 12.79 9.45
N ALA A 60 -3.31 13.82 9.05
CA ALA A 60 -3.68 14.92 9.94
C ALA A 60 -4.61 14.48 11.09
N SER A 61 -5.43 13.45 10.90
CA SER A 61 -6.43 13.05 11.88
C SER A 61 -6.31 11.59 12.34
N GLY A 62 -5.21 10.90 12.00
CA GLY A 62 -5.04 9.52 12.42
C GLY A 62 -3.83 8.87 11.79
N ARG A 63 -3.65 7.59 12.11
CA ARG A 63 -2.57 6.78 11.58
C ARG A 63 -3.10 5.42 11.16
N THR A 64 -2.38 4.77 10.26
CA THR A 64 -2.70 3.42 9.80
C THR A 64 -1.41 2.66 9.57
N GLU A 65 -1.55 1.34 9.38
CA GLU A 65 -0.42 0.47 9.09
C GLU A 65 -0.64 -0.20 7.74
N LEU A 66 0.45 -0.35 6.99
CA LEU A 66 0.48 -1.12 5.77
C LEU A 66 1.09 -2.48 6.08
N HIS A 67 0.32 -3.55 5.88
CA HIS A 67 0.77 -4.92 6.09
C HIS A 67 0.92 -5.66 4.76
N ALA A 68 1.84 -6.61 4.73
CA ALA A 68 2.12 -7.38 3.53
C ALA A 68 0.91 -8.24 3.12
N PRO A 69 0.43 -8.13 1.88
CA PRO A 69 -0.70 -8.94 1.39
C PRO A 69 -0.32 -10.40 1.16
N CYS A 70 0.97 -10.67 0.99
CA CYS A 70 1.54 -12.01 0.84
C CYS A 70 3.05 -11.91 1.04
N ALA A 71 3.76 -13.02 0.97
CA ALA A 71 5.22 -13.02 1.03
C ALA A 71 5.80 -12.35 -0.22
N GLY A 72 6.97 -11.75 -0.07
CA GLY A 72 7.66 -11.09 -1.15
C GLY A 72 8.97 -10.47 -0.74
N VAL A 73 9.49 -9.59 -1.59
CA VAL A 73 10.72 -8.85 -1.37
C VAL A 73 10.58 -7.42 -1.87
N VAL A 74 11.11 -6.47 -1.09
CA VAL A 74 11.14 -5.05 -1.47
C VAL A 74 12.21 -4.85 -2.53
N LYS A 75 11.82 -4.30 -3.69
CA LYS A 75 12.77 -3.99 -4.78
C LYS A 75 13.00 -2.49 -4.93
N GLY A 76 12.15 -1.67 -4.39
CA GLY A 76 12.32 -0.23 -4.40
C GLY A 76 11.40 0.46 -3.41
N ILE A 77 11.77 1.66 -3.01
CA ILE A 77 10.99 2.51 -2.11
C ILE A 77 10.63 3.77 -2.87
N ASN A 78 9.38 4.22 -2.73
CA ASN A 78 8.95 5.46 -3.35
C ASN A 78 9.81 6.62 -2.81
N PRO A 79 10.54 7.34 -3.67
CA PRO A 79 11.36 8.46 -3.19
C PRO A 79 10.53 9.59 -2.57
N MET A 80 9.23 9.66 -2.86
CA MET A 80 8.35 10.67 -2.27
C MET A 80 7.99 10.38 -0.80
N ILE A 81 8.45 9.29 -0.20
CA ILE A 81 8.21 9.08 1.23
C ILE A 81 8.90 10.13 2.10
N GLU A 82 9.88 10.83 1.56
CA GLU A 82 10.54 11.97 2.24
C GLU A 82 9.59 13.19 2.32
N THR A 83 8.68 13.32 1.38
CA THR A 83 7.69 14.40 1.30
C THR A 83 6.31 13.82 0.96
N PRO A 84 5.76 12.96 1.84
CA PRO A 84 4.55 12.23 1.50
C PRO A 84 3.32 13.12 1.31
N TYR A 85 3.33 14.31 1.88
CA TYR A 85 2.27 15.30 1.66
C TYR A 85 2.17 15.79 0.21
N ASP A 86 3.18 15.54 -0.62
CA ASP A 86 3.15 15.84 -2.06
C ASP A 86 2.51 14.70 -2.87
N MET A 87 2.26 13.54 -2.27
CA MET A 87 1.58 12.44 -2.94
C MET A 87 0.10 12.78 -3.12
N GLN A 88 -0.43 12.47 -4.30
CA GLN A 88 -1.87 12.52 -4.50
C GLN A 88 -2.54 11.36 -3.75
N ALA A 89 -3.68 11.63 -3.15
CA ALA A 89 -4.34 10.66 -2.28
C ALA A 89 -4.68 9.34 -2.99
N ASN A 90 -4.90 9.37 -4.30
CA ASN A 90 -5.18 8.17 -5.08
C ASN A 90 -3.92 7.43 -5.57
N GLN A 91 -2.75 7.86 -5.14
CA GLN A 91 -1.47 7.30 -5.55
C GLN A 91 -0.49 7.21 -4.38
N VAL A 92 -0.99 6.88 -3.20
CA VAL A 92 -0.13 6.71 -2.04
C VAL A 92 0.44 5.30 -2.05
N TRP A 93 1.66 5.16 -2.56
CA TRP A 93 2.38 3.88 -2.53
C TRP A 93 3.73 4.05 -1.84
N VAL A 94 4.18 2.97 -1.22
CA VAL A 94 5.41 2.97 -0.41
C VAL A 94 6.51 2.16 -1.09
N TYR A 95 6.17 0.96 -1.57
CA TYR A 95 7.17 0.02 -2.09
C TYR A 95 6.84 -0.45 -3.50
N LYS A 96 7.91 -0.76 -4.24
CA LYS A 96 7.86 -1.66 -5.40
C LYS A 96 8.35 -3.02 -4.94
N CYS A 97 7.58 -4.06 -5.20
CA CYS A 97 7.84 -5.40 -4.69
C CYS A 97 7.78 -6.47 -5.77
N HIS A 98 8.51 -7.56 -5.54
CA HIS A 98 8.17 -8.86 -6.12
C HIS A 98 7.34 -9.60 -5.08
N LEU A 99 6.18 -10.10 -5.48
CA LEU A 99 5.24 -10.79 -4.58
C LEU A 99 5.06 -12.24 -5.00
N LYS A 100 4.88 -13.11 -4.03
CA LYS A 100 4.45 -14.50 -4.26
C LYS A 100 2.95 -14.49 -4.56
N ARG A 101 2.60 -14.29 -5.83
CA ARG A 101 1.22 -14.03 -6.28
C ARG A 101 0.27 -15.17 -5.97
N ASP A 102 0.77 -16.40 -5.88
CA ASP A 102 -0.01 -17.58 -5.51
C ASP A 102 -0.53 -17.53 -4.06
N GLN A 103 0.03 -16.64 -3.23
CA GLN A 103 -0.42 -16.41 -1.86
C GLN A 103 -1.44 -15.28 -1.74
N LEU A 104 -1.70 -14.54 -2.81
CA LEU A 104 -2.69 -13.45 -2.79
C LEU A 104 -4.10 -14.02 -2.77
N GLU A 105 -4.92 -13.54 -1.83
CA GLU A 105 -6.28 -13.98 -1.65
C GLU A 105 -7.24 -12.80 -1.69
N ASN A 106 -8.43 -13.04 -2.25
CA ASN A 106 -9.55 -12.09 -2.17
C ASN A 106 -9.22 -10.67 -2.65
N LEU A 107 -8.39 -10.57 -3.70
CA LEU A 107 -8.13 -9.27 -4.30
C LEU A 107 -9.38 -8.75 -4.98
N MET A 108 -9.71 -7.50 -4.67
CA MET A 108 -10.87 -6.81 -5.22
C MET A 108 -10.46 -5.83 -6.29
N GLY A 109 -11.24 -5.74 -7.36
CA GLY A 109 -11.15 -4.63 -8.31
C GLY A 109 -11.81 -3.38 -7.74
N ASP A 110 -11.84 -2.31 -8.53
CA ASP A 110 -12.36 -1.02 -8.06
C ASP A 110 -13.80 -1.11 -7.57
N GLN A 111 -14.68 -1.76 -8.33
CA GLN A 111 -16.10 -1.83 -7.98
C GLN A 111 -16.36 -2.73 -6.77
N GLU A 112 -15.70 -3.87 -6.71
CA GLU A 112 -15.82 -4.76 -5.55
C GLU A 112 -15.37 -4.06 -4.28
N TYR A 113 -14.26 -3.33 -4.36
CA TYR A 113 -13.73 -2.61 -3.20
C TYR A 113 -14.69 -1.48 -2.78
N ALA A 114 -15.22 -0.72 -3.73
CA ALA A 114 -16.20 0.33 -3.46
C ALA A 114 -17.43 -0.23 -2.73
N ASP A 115 -17.89 -1.41 -3.13
CA ASP A 115 -19.02 -2.08 -2.47
C ASP A 115 -18.63 -2.59 -1.08
N TYR A 116 -17.42 -3.08 -0.93
CA TYR A 116 -16.92 -3.62 0.33
C TYR A 116 -16.83 -2.56 1.44
N ILE A 117 -16.43 -1.33 1.10
CA ILE A 117 -16.22 -0.25 2.09
C ILE A 117 -17.48 0.55 2.41
N LYS A 118 -18.60 0.24 1.78
CA LYS A 118 -19.87 0.92 2.07
C LYS A 118 -20.34 0.72 3.51
#